data_bf1966647d9425bd1d42384e57d43036
#
_entry.id   bf1966647d9425bd1d42384e57d43036
#
_cell.length_a   1.000
_cell.length_b   1.000
_cell.length_c   1.000
_cell.angle_alpha   90.00
_cell.angle_beta   90.00
_cell.angle_gamma   90.00
#
_symmetry.space_group_name_H-M   'P 1'
#
loop_
_entity.id
_entity.type
_entity.pdbx_description
1 polymer ?
#
loop_
_entity_poly.entity_id
_entity_poly.type
_entity_poly.pdbx_seq_one_letter_code
_entity_poly.pdbx_strand_id
1 'polypeptide(L)'
;MKLALREAGDPKGMPVVLIHGFPMSGAMWEPQLEALKAYRVLIPDLRGFGATPLVAPWMLEHSASDILETIPGKAVFVGLSMGGYIALRIAEAAPERVSALVLCDTRAEPDANENKIKRAAAIDFVRANGVDAFLAPFLKDAVTAPKAAEFLRGVAAKASPEAVMAALVALAARPDAAPGLSKIKVPTAILVGSQDKITPLPLSEAMRSRIPGAELHIIPDAGHFSNAENPAVFNDRLTAFLSRL
;
A
#
# COMPACT_ATOMS: atom_id res chain seq x y z
N MET A 1 -9.80 -14.77 6.15
CA MET A 1 -8.96 -15.96 5.78
C MET A 1 -7.49 -15.67 6.09
N LYS A 2 -6.70 -16.70 6.38
CA LYS A 2 -5.25 -16.50 6.54
C LYS A 2 -4.58 -16.20 5.19
N LEU A 3 -3.75 -15.16 5.18
CA LEU A 3 -2.94 -14.77 4.03
C LEU A 3 -1.60 -15.52 4.02
N ALA A 4 -1.00 -15.69 2.84
CA ALA A 4 0.40 -16.05 2.75
C ALA A 4 1.24 -14.91 3.36
N LEU A 5 2.13 -15.26 4.28
CA LEU A 5 2.93 -14.31 5.06
C LEU A 5 4.41 -14.61 4.89
N ARG A 6 5.17 -13.65 4.40
CA ARG A 6 6.63 -13.66 4.47
C ARG A 6 7.05 -12.92 5.73
N GLU A 7 7.96 -13.50 6.50
CA GLU A 7 8.62 -12.86 7.63
C GLU A 7 10.08 -12.57 7.29
N ALA A 8 10.60 -11.44 7.77
CA ALA A 8 11.99 -11.02 7.61
C ALA A 8 12.46 -10.22 8.84
N GLY A 9 13.76 -9.96 8.92
CA GLY A 9 14.37 -9.22 10.01
C GLY A 9 14.44 -9.99 11.33
N ASP A 10 14.48 -9.26 12.45
CA ASP A 10 14.60 -9.85 13.79
C ASP A 10 13.21 -10.32 14.30
N PRO A 11 13.02 -11.64 14.55
CA PRO A 11 11.72 -12.14 15.05
C PRO A 11 11.33 -11.62 16.45
N LYS A 12 12.27 -11.05 17.19
CA LYS A 12 12.04 -10.42 18.51
C LYS A 12 11.87 -8.89 18.41
N GLY A 13 12.09 -8.32 17.23
CA GLY A 13 11.96 -6.90 16.98
C GLY A 13 10.50 -6.42 17.04
N MET A 14 10.32 -5.10 17.02
CA MET A 14 9.00 -4.49 16.92
C MET A 14 8.29 -4.94 15.64
N PRO A 15 7.02 -5.41 15.72
CA PRO A 15 6.29 -5.87 14.54
C PRO A 15 5.97 -4.71 13.57
N VAL A 16 6.40 -4.84 12.32
CA VAL A 16 6.13 -3.91 11.22
C VAL A 16 5.48 -4.68 10.07
N VAL A 17 4.23 -4.34 9.76
CA VAL A 17 3.45 -4.96 8.68
C VAL A 17 3.55 -4.11 7.42
N LEU A 18 4.06 -4.69 6.33
CA LEU A 18 4.21 -4.01 5.04
C LEU A 18 3.09 -4.44 4.09
N ILE A 19 2.14 -3.56 3.81
CA ILE A 19 0.96 -3.83 2.97
C ILE A 19 1.20 -3.27 1.58
N HIS A 20 1.21 -4.14 0.58
CA HIS A 20 1.54 -3.78 -0.80
C HIS A 20 0.46 -2.99 -1.52
N GLY A 21 0.88 -2.24 -2.57
CA GLY A 21 0.00 -1.53 -3.48
C GLY A 21 -0.54 -2.42 -4.61
N PHE A 22 -1.46 -1.86 -5.40
CA PHE A 22 -2.02 -2.46 -6.62
C PHE A 22 -1.08 -2.22 -7.81
N PRO A 23 -0.90 -3.17 -8.71
CA PRO A 23 -1.28 -4.60 -8.65
C PRO A 23 -0.09 -5.49 -8.21
N MET A 24 0.63 -5.08 -7.18
CA MET A 24 1.85 -5.72 -6.70
C MET A 24 1.54 -6.90 -5.74
N SER A 25 2.61 -7.54 -5.27
CA SER A 25 2.60 -8.45 -4.11
C SER A 25 3.57 -7.94 -3.05
N GLY A 26 3.71 -8.66 -1.95
CA GLY A 26 4.67 -8.34 -0.90
C GLY A 26 6.12 -8.23 -1.40
N ALA A 27 6.44 -8.81 -2.55
CA ALA A 27 7.77 -8.71 -3.17
C ALA A 27 8.18 -7.27 -3.53
N MET A 28 7.23 -6.33 -3.66
CA MET A 28 7.56 -4.91 -3.90
C MET A 28 8.38 -4.27 -2.76
N TRP A 29 8.35 -4.87 -1.56
CA TRP A 29 9.04 -4.37 -0.38
C TRP A 29 10.49 -4.86 -0.24
N GLU A 30 11.01 -5.61 -1.23
CA GLU A 30 12.40 -6.11 -1.22
C GLU A 30 13.44 -5.00 -0.94
N PRO A 31 13.33 -3.78 -1.52
CA PRO A 31 14.29 -2.70 -1.27
C PRO A 31 14.33 -2.18 0.17
N GLN A 32 13.34 -2.53 1.01
CA GLN A 32 13.23 -2.08 2.40
C GLN A 32 13.83 -3.08 3.40
N LEU A 33 14.02 -4.35 3.02
CA LEU A 33 14.29 -5.43 3.96
C LEU A 33 15.59 -5.26 4.73
N GLU A 34 16.67 -4.83 4.06
CA GLU A 34 17.96 -4.62 4.74
C GLU A 34 17.88 -3.47 5.76
N ALA A 35 17.17 -2.39 5.41
CA ALA A 35 16.99 -1.24 6.31
C ALA A 35 16.11 -1.59 7.52
N LEU A 36 15.22 -2.58 7.38
CA LEU A 36 14.29 -3.00 8.43
C LEU A 36 14.76 -4.25 9.19
N LYS A 37 15.99 -4.71 9.03
CA LYS A 37 16.49 -5.96 9.62
C LYS A 37 16.43 -6.04 11.15
N ALA A 38 16.38 -4.90 11.84
CA ALA A 38 16.24 -4.82 13.31
C ALA A 38 14.77 -4.97 13.78
N TYR A 39 13.80 -4.97 12.86
CA TYR A 39 12.37 -5.08 13.14
C TYR A 39 11.87 -6.47 12.77
N ARG A 40 10.76 -6.91 13.36
CA ARG A 40 10.03 -8.09 12.87
C ARG A 40 9.15 -7.67 11.71
N VAL A 41 9.61 -7.90 10.51
CA VAL A 41 8.94 -7.49 9.28
C VAL A 41 7.96 -8.57 8.84
N LEU A 42 6.69 -8.19 8.70
CA LEU A 42 5.56 -9.06 8.35
C LEU A 42 4.97 -8.57 7.01
N ILE A 43 5.05 -9.40 5.99
CA ILE A 43 4.70 -9.00 4.61
C ILE A 43 3.61 -9.93 4.10
N PRO A 44 2.33 -9.60 4.31
CA PRO A 44 1.23 -10.39 3.76
C PRO A 44 1.08 -10.14 2.26
N ASP A 45 0.85 -11.21 1.51
CA ASP A 45 0.30 -11.11 0.17
C ASP A 45 -1.24 -11.00 0.27
N LEU A 46 -1.82 -9.96 -0.32
CA LEU A 46 -3.27 -9.77 -0.33
C LEU A 46 -3.96 -10.80 -1.23
N ARG A 47 -5.28 -11.00 -1.05
CA ARG A 47 -6.08 -11.96 -1.85
C ARG A 47 -5.81 -11.82 -3.34
N GLY A 48 -5.47 -12.92 -4.00
CA GLY A 48 -5.17 -13.00 -5.43
C GLY A 48 -3.79 -12.51 -5.85
N PHE A 49 -2.97 -12.04 -4.90
CA PHE A 49 -1.61 -11.58 -5.17
C PHE A 49 -0.57 -12.47 -4.49
N GLY A 50 0.63 -12.56 -5.12
CA GLY A 50 1.72 -13.36 -4.61
C GLY A 50 1.31 -14.83 -4.42
N ALA A 51 1.48 -15.33 -3.20
CA ALA A 51 1.15 -16.71 -2.84
C ALA A 51 -0.26 -16.87 -2.21
N THR A 52 -1.02 -15.79 -2.05
CA THR A 52 -2.40 -15.86 -1.52
C THR A 52 -3.40 -16.07 -2.66
N PRO A 53 -4.26 -17.13 -2.59
CA PRO A 53 -5.28 -17.35 -3.61
C PRO A 53 -6.34 -16.23 -3.61
N LEU A 54 -6.95 -16.01 -4.77
CA LEU A 54 -8.12 -15.15 -4.87
C LEU A 54 -9.34 -15.85 -4.27
N VAL A 55 -9.98 -15.19 -3.31
CA VAL A 55 -11.25 -15.63 -2.72
C VAL A 55 -12.25 -14.47 -2.82
N ALA A 56 -13.33 -14.71 -3.57
CA ALA A 56 -14.43 -13.75 -3.73
C ALA A 56 -15.50 -13.94 -2.62
N PRO A 57 -16.28 -12.89 -2.28
CA PRO A 57 -16.08 -11.52 -2.73
C PRO A 57 -14.83 -10.88 -2.11
N TRP A 58 -14.23 -9.91 -2.82
CA TRP A 58 -13.09 -9.18 -2.29
C TRP A 58 -13.34 -7.67 -2.30
N MET A 59 -13.22 -7.09 -1.11
CA MET A 59 -13.28 -5.66 -0.83
C MET A 59 -12.11 -5.30 0.09
N LEU A 60 -11.77 -4.02 0.24
CA LEU A 60 -10.65 -3.59 1.09
C LEU A 60 -10.86 -3.97 2.57
N GLU A 61 -12.10 -3.98 3.04
CA GLU A 61 -12.47 -4.41 4.39
C GLU A 61 -12.15 -5.89 4.65
N HIS A 62 -12.33 -6.74 3.63
CA HIS A 62 -11.93 -8.14 3.73
C HIS A 62 -10.41 -8.26 3.88
N SER A 63 -9.62 -7.45 3.15
CA SER A 63 -8.16 -7.45 3.29
C SER A 63 -7.72 -6.95 4.68
N ALA A 64 -8.36 -5.94 5.23
CA ALA A 64 -8.11 -5.49 6.60
C ALA A 64 -8.39 -6.60 7.62
N SER A 65 -9.54 -7.27 7.51
CA SER A 65 -9.92 -8.40 8.37
C SER A 65 -8.94 -9.58 8.25
N ASP A 66 -8.54 -9.93 7.02
CA ASP A 66 -7.58 -11.02 6.77
C ASP A 66 -6.20 -10.74 7.37
N ILE A 67 -5.72 -9.50 7.27
CA ILE A 67 -4.45 -9.09 7.89
C ILE A 67 -4.55 -9.22 9.41
N LEU A 68 -5.64 -8.75 10.02
CA LEU A 68 -5.87 -8.84 11.46
C LEU A 68 -5.99 -10.28 11.96
N GLU A 69 -6.55 -11.18 11.14
CA GLU A 69 -6.62 -12.62 11.43
C GLU A 69 -5.26 -13.32 11.27
N THR A 70 -4.49 -12.91 10.24
CA THR A 70 -3.20 -13.54 9.93
C THR A 70 -2.11 -13.11 10.90
N ILE A 71 -2.11 -11.85 11.31
CA ILE A 71 -1.08 -11.23 12.14
C ILE A 71 -1.70 -10.86 13.49
N PRO A 72 -1.54 -11.69 14.53
CA PRO A 72 -2.05 -11.40 15.87
C PRO A 72 -1.21 -10.31 16.56
N GLY A 73 -1.83 -9.61 17.51
CA GLY A 73 -1.15 -8.62 18.33
C GLY A 73 -1.14 -7.21 17.71
N LYS A 74 -0.43 -6.32 18.35
CA LYS A 74 -0.30 -4.91 17.98
C LYS A 74 0.93 -4.74 17.09
N ALA A 75 0.83 -3.91 16.04
CA ALA A 75 1.91 -3.68 15.07
C ALA A 75 1.90 -2.26 14.50
N VAL A 76 3.01 -1.87 13.90
CA VAL A 76 3.06 -0.73 12.98
C VAL A 76 2.57 -1.19 11.61
N PHE A 77 1.65 -0.45 11.00
CA PHE A 77 1.18 -0.74 9.65
C PHE A 77 1.73 0.28 8.66
N VAL A 78 2.49 -0.22 7.71
CA VAL A 78 3.06 0.54 6.59
C VAL A 78 2.31 0.14 5.34
N GLY A 79 1.56 1.05 4.74
CA GLY A 79 0.75 0.74 3.56
C GLY A 79 1.04 1.68 2.40
N LEU A 80 1.34 1.11 1.23
CA LEU A 80 1.54 1.89 0.00
C LEU A 80 0.30 1.83 -0.88
N SER A 81 -0.21 2.99 -1.32
CA SER A 81 -1.35 3.10 -2.24
C SER A 81 -2.57 2.33 -1.73
N MET A 82 -2.98 1.26 -2.41
CA MET A 82 -4.02 0.33 -1.95
C MET A 82 -3.75 -0.18 -0.52
N GLY A 83 -2.48 -0.47 -0.19
CA GLY A 83 -2.08 -0.86 1.16
C GLY A 83 -2.35 0.23 2.21
N GLY A 84 -2.23 1.49 1.82
CA GLY A 84 -2.59 2.64 2.67
C GLY A 84 -4.09 2.72 2.93
N TYR A 85 -4.93 2.45 1.92
CA TYR A 85 -6.39 2.37 2.11
C TYR A 85 -6.76 1.26 3.11
N ILE A 86 -6.08 0.10 3.01
CA ILE A 86 -6.29 -1.03 3.92
C ILE A 86 -5.80 -0.68 5.33
N ALA A 87 -4.64 -0.02 5.48
CA ALA A 87 -4.13 0.43 6.77
C ALA A 87 -5.10 1.39 7.48
N LEU A 88 -5.73 2.31 6.73
CA LEU A 88 -6.79 3.17 7.26
C LEU A 88 -8.03 2.39 7.71
N ARG A 89 -8.44 1.35 6.96
CA ARG A 89 -9.54 0.45 7.40
C ARG A 89 -9.18 -0.34 8.67
N ILE A 90 -7.92 -0.79 8.80
CA ILE A 90 -7.44 -1.43 10.03
C ILE A 90 -7.52 -0.45 11.22
N ALA A 91 -7.05 0.78 11.03
CA ALA A 91 -7.08 1.81 12.08
C ALA A 91 -8.50 2.20 12.51
N GLU A 92 -9.47 2.12 11.59
CA GLU A 92 -10.87 2.35 11.89
C GLU A 92 -11.54 1.17 12.61
N ALA A 93 -11.28 -0.06 12.14
CA ALA A 93 -11.96 -1.25 12.63
C ALA A 93 -11.36 -1.81 13.93
N ALA A 94 -10.06 -1.64 14.14
CA ALA A 94 -9.32 -2.22 15.27
C ALA A 94 -8.18 -1.27 15.74
N PRO A 95 -8.49 -0.05 16.21
CA PRO A 95 -7.48 0.95 16.58
C PRO A 95 -6.52 0.45 17.69
N GLU A 96 -6.97 -0.45 18.55
CA GLU A 96 -6.14 -1.07 19.60
C GLU A 96 -5.02 -1.97 19.04
N ARG A 97 -5.15 -2.41 17.79
CA ARG A 97 -4.19 -3.25 17.07
C ARG A 97 -3.08 -2.43 16.41
N VAL A 98 -3.22 -1.11 16.35
CA VAL A 98 -2.30 -0.20 15.66
C VAL A 98 -1.36 0.45 16.65
N SER A 99 -0.03 0.25 16.48
CA SER A 99 1.00 0.97 17.25
C SER A 99 1.33 2.31 16.62
N ALA A 100 1.44 2.32 15.29
CA ALA A 100 1.67 3.50 14.47
C ALA A 100 1.23 3.23 13.03
N LEU A 101 1.07 4.28 12.23
CA LEU A 101 0.76 4.22 10.81
C LEU A 101 1.85 4.85 9.97
N VAL A 102 2.18 4.23 8.83
CA VAL A 102 2.96 4.85 7.77
C VAL A 102 2.17 4.73 6.46
N LEU A 103 1.69 5.86 5.97
CA LEU A 103 0.83 5.98 4.79
C LEU A 103 1.67 6.47 3.61
N CYS A 104 1.96 5.57 2.65
CA CYS A 104 2.87 5.84 1.55
C CYS A 104 2.10 5.98 0.23
N ASP A 105 2.34 7.06 -0.51
CA ASP A 105 1.79 7.25 -1.86
C ASP A 105 0.30 6.88 -1.91
N THR A 106 -0.52 7.46 -1.03
CA THR A 106 -1.91 7.07 -0.80
C THR A 106 -2.79 8.28 -0.49
N ARG A 107 -4.08 8.05 -0.27
CA ARG A 107 -5.07 9.07 0.09
C ARG A 107 -6.20 8.47 0.93
N ALA A 108 -7.02 9.32 1.54
CA ALA A 108 -8.17 8.87 2.33
C ALA A 108 -9.49 8.87 1.54
N GLU A 109 -9.62 9.73 0.54
CA GLU A 109 -10.84 9.96 -0.22
C GLU A 109 -11.19 8.75 -1.13
N PRO A 110 -12.49 8.49 -1.40
CA PRO A 110 -12.94 7.48 -2.35
C PRO A 110 -12.61 7.90 -3.79
N ASP A 111 -12.81 6.98 -4.75
CA ASP A 111 -12.75 7.36 -6.15
C ASP A 111 -13.90 8.28 -6.54
N ALA A 112 -13.57 9.35 -7.25
CA ALA A 112 -14.55 10.14 -7.99
C ALA A 112 -15.16 9.30 -9.14
N ASN A 113 -16.31 9.72 -9.66
CA ASN A 113 -17.01 8.96 -10.71
C ASN A 113 -16.14 8.72 -11.96
N GLU A 114 -15.34 9.71 -12.33
CA GLU A 114 -14.41 9.60 -13.48
C GLU A 114 -13.38 8.48 -13.26
N ASN A 115 -12.89 8.32 -12.03
CA ASN A 115 -11.95 7.25 -11.69
C ASN A 115 -12.62 5.89 -11.65
N LYS A 116 -13.88 5.80 -11.19
CA LYS A 116 -14.67 4.56 -11.24
C LYS A 116 -14.89 4.10 -12.68
N ILE A 117 -15.19 5.04 -13.60
CA ILE A 117 -15.35 4.76 -15.04
C ILE A 117 -14.01 4.26 -15.62
N LYS A 118 -12.87 4.91 -15.29
CA LYS A 118 -11.55 4.44 -15.73
C LYS A 118 -11.24 3.04 -15.22
N ARG A 119 -11.64 2.68 -13.99
CA ARG A 119 -11.45 1.31 -13.47
C ARG A 119 -12.31 0.30 -14.19
N ALA A 120 -13.56 0.65 -14.54
CA ALA A 120 -14.43 -0.22 -15.33
C ALA A 120 -13.81 -0.49 -16.71
N ALA A 121 -13.32 0.55 -17.40
CA ALA A 121 -12.62 0.40 -18.67
C ALA A 121 -11.33 -0.43 -18.53
N ALA A 122 -10.58 -0.27 -17.42
CA ALA A 122 -9.40 -1.07 -17.14
C ALA A 122 -9.74 -2.56 -16.94
N ILE A 123 -10.86 -2.88 -16.29
CA ILE A 123 -11.36 -4.27 -16.15
C ILE A 123 -11.62 -4.89 -17.52
N ASP A 124 -12.32 -4.17 -18.39
CA ASP A 124 -12.61 -4.66 -19.76
C ASP A 124 -11.31 -4.81 -20.57
N PHE A 125 -10.37 -3.89 -20.41
CA PHE A 125 -9.08 -3.96 -21.07
C PHE A 125 -8.26 -5.17 -20.60
N VAL A 126 -8.16 -5.42 -19.29
CA VAL A 126 -7.46 -6.58 -18.71
C VAL A 126 -8.10 -7.89 -19.18
N ARG A 127 -9.45 -7.94 -19.22
CA ARG A 127 -10.19 -9.11 -19.70
C ARG A 127 -9.87 -9.45 -21.17
N ALA A 128 -9.74 -8.42 -22.00
CA ALA A 128 -9.50 -8.59 -23.43
C ALA A 128 -8.02 -8.83 -23.78
N ASN A 129 -7.08 -8.20 -23.05
CA ASN A 129 -5.68 -8.08 -23.45
C ASN A 129 -4.69 -8.69 -22.44
N GLY A 130 -5.16 -9.09 -21.27
CA GLY A 130 -4.31 -9.63 -20.19
C GLY A 130 -3.59 -8.58 -19.37
N VAL A 131 -2.89 -9.04 -18.32
CA VAL A 131 -2.22 -8.18 -17.31
C VAL A 131 -1.02 -7.46 -17.91
N ASP A 132 -0.19 -8.12 -18.71
CA ASP A 132 1.02 -7.49 -19.29
C ASP A 132 0.71 -6.26 -20.14
N ALA A 133 -0.35 -6.31 -20.93
CA ALA A 133 -0.78 -5.19 -21.74
C ALA A 133 -1.27 -4.00 -20.87
N PHE A 134 -1.90 -4.30 -19.75
CA PHE A 134 -2.34 -3.30 -18.76
C PHE A 134 -1.15 -2.67 -18.02
N LEU A 135 -0.12 -3.45 -17.67
CA LEU A 135 0.99 -2.97 -16.86
C LEU A 135 1.82 -1.90 -17.55
N ALA A 136 2.01 -1.98 -18.86
CA ALA A 136 2.87 -1.04 -19.59
C ALA A 136 2.42 0.43 -19.46
N PRO A 137 1.15 0.80 -19.79
CA PRO A 137 0.66 2.15 -19.59
C PRO A 137 0.55 2.53 -18.10
N PHE A 138 0.14 1.60 -17.23
CA PHE A 138 0.03 1.85 -15.80
C PHE A 138 1.38 2.26 -15.18
N LEU A 139 2.45 1.49 -15.43
CA LEU A 139 3.78 1.79 -14.90
C LEU A 139 4.39 3.06 -15.51
N LYS A 140 4.09 3.37 -16.77
CA LYS A 140 4.53 4.62 -17.41
C LYS A 140 3.98 5.85 -16.70
N ASP A 141 2.76 5.78 -16.20
CA ASP A 141 2.14 6.90 -15.47
C ASP A 141 2.53 6.92 -13.99
N ALA A 142 2.75 5.74 -13.39
CA ALA A 142 2.99 5.58 -11.96
C ALA A 142 4.47 5.73 -11.56
N VAL A 143 5.42 5.41 -12.45
CA VAL A 143 6.85 5.28 -12.12
C VAL A 143 7.70 6.19 -13.00
N THR A 144 8.63 6.92 -12.40
CA THR A 144 9.53 7.84 -13.12
C THR A 144 10.90 7.21 -13.38
N ALA A 145 11.33 6.26 -12.54
CA ALA A 145 12.66 5.64 -12.61
C ALA A 145 12.61 4.32 -13.42
N PRO A 146 13.33 4.19 -14.56
CA PRO A 146 13.26 2.98 -15.42
C PRO A 146 13.61 1.68 -14.72
N LYS A 147 14.63 1.67 -13.84
CA LYS A 147 15.01 0.46 -13.08
C LYS A 147 13.92 0.02 -12.10
N ALA A 148 13.24 0.97 -11.46
CA ALA A 148 12.11 0.67 -10.59
C ALA A 148 10.92 0.14 -11.41
N ALA A 149 10.66 0.69 -12.59
CA ALA A 149 9.61 0.21 -13.48
C ALA A 149 9.85 -1.26 -13.92
N GLU A 150 11.08 -1.62 -14.26
CA GLU A 150 11.45 -3.00 -14.59
C GLU A 150 11.24 -3.95 -13.40
N PHE A 151 11.73 -3.59 -12.22
CA PHE A 151 11.53 -4.36 -10.99
C PHE A 151 10.04 -4.57 -10.68
N LEU A 152 9.26 -3.49 -10.66
CA LEU A 152 7.83 -3.52 -10.35
C LEU A 152 7.03 -4.30 -11.40
N ARG A 153 7.42 -4.22 -12.68
CA ARG A 153 6.83 -5.05 -13.73
C ARG A 153 7.04 -6.53 -13.45
N GLY A 154 8.26 -6.94 -13.04
CA GLY A 154 8.56 -8.32 -12.67
C GLY A 154 7.74 -8.83 -11.48
N VAL A 155 7.38 -7.94 -10.54
CA VAL A 155 6.49 -8.26 -9.41
C VAL A 155 5.04 -8.39 -9.87
N ALA A 156 4.53 -7.39 -10.61
CA ALA A 156 3.13 -7.30 -10.99
C ALA A 156 2.71 -8.31 -12.07
N ALA A 157 3.62 -8.71 -12.95
CA ALA A 157 3.34 -9.67 -14.03
C ALA A 157 2.94 -11.08 -13.52
N LYS A 158 3.15 -11.35 -12.24
CA LYS A 158 2.74 -12.61 -11.59
C LYS A 158 1.28 -12.63 -11.15
N ALA A 159 0.58 -11.50 -11.20
CA ALA A 159 -0.83 -11.42 -10.83
C ALA A 159 -1.72 -12.01 -11.95
N SER A 160 -2.78 -12.73 -11.56
CA SER A 160 -3.76 -13.22 -12.53
C SER A 160 -4.69 -12.10 -13.01
N PRO A 161 -5.25 -12.20 -14.23
CA PRO A 161 -6.27 -11.26 -14.70
C PRO A 161 -7.44 -11.11 -13.73
N GLU A 162 -7.90 -12.22 -13.14
CA GLU A 162 -9.01 -12.25 -12.20
C GLU A 162 -8.69 -11.47 -10.93
N ALA A 163 -7.47 -11.60 -10.41
CA ALA A 163 -7.02 -10.86 -9.23
C ALA A 163 -6.94 -9.35 -9.51
N VAL A 164 -6.39 -8.97 -10.66
CA VAL A 164 -6.30 -7.56 -11.07
C VAL A 164 -7.70 -6.96 -11.24
N MET A 165 -8.62 -7.67 -11.92
CA MET A 165 -9.99 -7.20 -12.08
C MET A 165 -10.75 -7.08 -10.75
N ALA A 166 -10.61 -8.07 -9.86
CA ALA A 166 -11.23 -8.03 -8.53
C ALA A 166 -10.69 -6.84 -7.70
N ALA A 167 -9.38 -6.58 -7.77
CA ALA A 167 -8.78 -5.42 -7.10
C ALA A 167 -9.30 -4.09 -7.66
N LEU A 168 -9.47 -3.97 -8.97
CA LEU A 168 -10.04 -2.77 -9.59
C LEU A 168 -11.48 -2.51 -9.12
N VAL A 169 -12.29 -3.57 -8.95
CA VAL A 169 -13.64 -3.47 -8.34
C VAL A 169 -13.55 -2.99 -6.90
N ALA A 170 -12.71 -3.61 -6.07
CA ALA A 170 -12.55 -3.24 -4.66
C ALA A 170 -12.08 -1.78 -4.50
N LEU A 171 -11.16 -1.34 -5.36
CA LEU A 171 -10.68 0.04 -5.37
C LEU A 171 -11.77 1.05 -5.79
N ALA A 172 -12.61 0.70 -6.78
CA ALA A 172 -13.72 1.55 -7.22
C ALA A 172 -14.80 1.71 -6.14
N ALA A 173 -15.00 0.67 -5.34
CA ALA A 173 -16.03 0.60 -4.31
C ALA A 173 -15.55 1.05 -2.92
N ARG A 174 -14.25 1.41 -2.78
CA ARG A 174 -13.72 1.76 -1.45
C ARG A 174 -14.46 2.94 -0.83
N PRO A 175 -14.80 2.85 0.46
CA PRO A 175 -15.46 3.93 1.17
C PRO A 175 -14.50 5.10 1.46
N ASP A 176 -15.09 6.26 1.78
CA ASP A 176 -14.36 7.44 2.24
C ASP A 176 -13.79 7.21 3.64
N ALA A 177 -12.46 7.34 3.79
CA ALA A 177 -11.78 7.27 5.07
C ALA A 177 -11.52 8.66 5.68
N ALA A 178 -11.71 9.74 4.93
CA ALA A 178 -11.40 11.09 5.37
C ALA A 178 -12.13 11.53 6.66
N PRO A 179 -13.41 11.15 6.90
CA PRO A 179 -14.09 11.48 8.15
C PRO A 179 -13.47 10.83 9.40
N GLY A 180 -12.75 9.70 9.23
CA GLY A 180 -12.11 8.97 10.33
C GLY A 180 -10.73 9.51 10.72
N LEU A 181 -10.07 10.31 9.89
CA LEU A 181 -8.67 10.71 10.06
C LEU A 181 -8.40 11.44 11.39
N SER A 182 -9.31 12.31 11.83
CA SER A 182 -9.18 13.05 13.11
C SER A 182 -9.28 12.16 14.35
N LYS A 183 -9.76 10.93 14.19
CA LYS A 183 -9.86 9.93 15.27
C LYS A 183 -8.58 9.11 15.44
N ILE A 184 -7.66 9.18 14.50
CA ILE A 184 -6.36 8.50 14.60
C ILE A 184 -5.55 9.16 15.70
N LYS A 185 -5.15 8.38 16.73
CA LYS A 185 -4.42 8.87 17.91
C LYS A 185 -2.99 8.33 17.98
N VAL A 186 -2.64 7.42 17.11
CA VAL A 186 -1.30 6.81 17.07
C VAL A 186 -0.34 7.67 16.27
N PRO A 187 0.99 7.59 16.55
CA PRO A 187 1.99 8.22 15.71
C PRO A 187 1.77 7.87 14.24
N THR A 188 1.81 8.87 13.37
CA THR A 188 1.53 8.67 11.94
C THR A 188 2.55 9.43 11.09
N ALA A 189 3.19 8.74 10.15
CA ALA A 189 3.99 9.33 9.10
C ALA A 189 3.30 9.15 7.74
N ILE A 190 3.42 10.16 6.89
CA ILE A 190 2.92 10.14 5.50
C ILE A 190 4.15 10.34 4.61
N LEU A 191 4.39 9.41 3.68
CA LEU A 191 5.46 9.47 2.71
C LEU A 191 4.86 9.59 1.32
N VAL A 192 5.37 10.50 0.49
CA VAL A 192 4.84 10.70 -0.87
C VAL A 192 5.96 11.04 -1.84
N GLY A 193 5.95 10.42 -3.01
CA GLY A 193 6.86 10.77 -4.09
C GLY A 193 6.60 12.20 -4.62
N SER A 194 7.66 12.98 -4.82
CA SER A 194 7.55 14.36 -5.30
C SER A 194 6.91 14.48 -6.70
N GLN A 195 6.89 13.38 -7.45
CA GLN A 195 6.36 13.30 -8.82
C GLN A 195 5.19 12.32 -8.93
N ASP A 196 4.55 11.95 -7.80
CA ASP A 196 3.39 11.05 -7.80
C ASP A 196 2.19 11.70 -8.51
N LYS A 197 1.79 11.12 -9.66
CA LYS A 197 0.65 11.56 -10.47
C LYS A 197 -0.64 10.82 -10.13
N ILE A 198 -0.55 9.70 -9.40
CA ILE A 198 -1.70 8.87 -9.03
C ILE A 198 -2.34 9.39 -7.74
N THR A 199 -1.51 9.67 -6.73
CA THR A 199 -1.92 10.28 -5.47
C THR A 199 -1.03 11.49 -5.16
N PRO A 200 -1.21 12.61 -5.90
CA PRO A 200 -0.32 13.75 -5.82
C PRO A 200 -0.27 14.41 -4.43
N LEU A 201 0.83 15.10 -4.15
CA LEU A 201 1.17 15.72 -2.87
C LEU A 201 0.00 16.42 -2.14
N PRO A 202 -0.90 17.19 -2.79
CA PRO A 202 -2.02 17.82 -2.09
C PRO A 202 -2.94 16.85 -1.34
N LEU A 203 -3.05 15.58 -1.77
CA LEU A 203 -3.84 14.56 -1.06
C LEU A 203 -3.14 14.11 0.24
N SER A 204 -1.82 14.03 0.23
CA SER A 204 -1.00 13.76 1.42
C SER A 204 -1.04 14.93 2.41
N GLU A 205 -1.00 16.16 1.92
CA GLU A 205 -1.17 17.38 2.74
C GLU A 205 -2.56 17.42 3.39
N ALA A 206 -3.60 17.03 2.65
CA ALA A 206 -4.96 16.92 3.18
C ALA A 206 -5.08 15.87 4.29
N MET A 207 -4.43 14.70 4.16
CA MET A 207 -4.37 13.70 5.24
C MET A 207 -3.60 14.24 6.44
N ARG A 208 -2.41 14.83 6.23
CA ARG A 208 -1.60 15.43 7.29
C ARG A 208 -2.39 16.47 8.10
N SER A 209 -3.15 17.33 7.43
CA SER A 209 -3.91 18.39 8.10
C SER A 209 -5.02 17.85 9.00
N ARG A 210 -5.51 16.62 8.75
CA ARG A 210 -6.63 15.98 9.46
C ARG A 210 -6.19 14.97 10.52
N ILE A 211 -5.00 14.38 10.38
CA ILE A 211 -4.47 13.41 11.37
C ILE A 211 -3.65 14.18 12.41
N PRO A 212 -4.06 14.20 13.68
CA PRO A 212 -3.33 14.93 14.72
C PRO A 212 -1.88 14.47 14.88
N GLY A 213 -0.93 15.39 14.77
CA GLY A 213 0.49 15.10 14.94
C GLY A 213 1.15 14.33 13.79
N ALA A 214 0.49 14.14 12.66
CA ALA A 214 1.07 13.43 11.52
C ALA A 214 2.25 14.20 10.91
N GLU A 215 3.31 13.46 10.59
CA GLU A 215 4.48 13.95 9.86
C GLU A 215 4.27 13.73 8.36
N LEU A 216 4.78 14.64 7.53
CA LEU A 216 4.77 14.51 6.07
C LEU A 216 6.20 14.57 5.54
N HIS A 217 6.58 13.55 4.78
CA HIS A 217 7.89 13.43 4.15
C HIS A 217 7.74 13.29 2.63
N ILE A 218 8.35 14.21 1.90
CA ILE A 218 8.40 14.17 0.44
C ILE A 218 9.64 13.39 0.03
N ILE A 219 9.47 12.36 -0.80
CA ILE A 219 10.55 11.55 -1.36
C ILE A 219 10.94 12.16 -2.71
N PRO A 220 12.12 12.77 -2.84
CA PRO A 220 12.54 13.42 -4.07
C PRO A 220 12.73 12.42 -5.21
N ASP A 221 12.55 12.87 -6.43
CA ASP A 221 12.79 12.12 -7.68
C ASP A 221 12.06 10.77 -7.74
N ALA A 222 10.87 10.69 -7.14
CA ALA A 222 10.05 9.49 -7.08
C ALA A 222 8.60 9.77 -7.46
N GLY A 223 7.99 8.85 -8.20
CA GLY A 223 6.56 8.80 -8.51
C GLY A 223 5.77 8.04 -7.45
N HIS A 224 4.82 7.21 -7.90
CA HIS A 224 3.83 6.52 -7.05
C HIS A 224 4.38 5.31 -6.27
N PHE A 225 5.53 4.80 -6.64
CA PHE A 225 6.20 3.72 -5.91
C PHE A 225 7.50 4.23 -5.31
N SER A 226 7.39 5.27 -4.47
CA SER A 226 8.52 5.99 -3.91
C SER A 226 9.50 5.08 -3.14
N ASN A 227 9.00 3.98 -2.58
CA ASN A 227 9.81 2.93 -1.92
C ASN A 227 10.77 2.20 -2.88
N ALA A 228 10.41 2.05 -4.14
CA ALA A 228 11.21 1.38 -5.16
C ALA A 228 12.02 2.39 -6.00
N GLU A 229 11.52 3.61 -6.17
CA GLU A 229 12.12 4.62 -7.04
C GLU A 229 13.28 5.37 -6.34
N ASN A 230 13.13 5.67 -5.06
CA ASN A 230 14.20 6.24 -4.24
C ASN A 230 14.29 5.53 -2.88
N PRO A 231 14.71 4.24 -2.87
CA PRO A 231 14.73 3.44 -1.67
C PRO A 231 15.65 4.00 -0.57
N ALA A 232 16.71 4.71 -0.94
CA ALA A 232 17.63 5.27 0.05
C ALA A 232 16.94 6.31 0.93
N VAL A 233 16.29 7.31 0.33
CA VAL A 233 15.58 8.35 1.08
C VAL A 233 14.32 7.80 1.75
N PHE A 234 13.57 6.92 1.05
CA PHE A 234 12.39 6.28 1.63
C PHE A 234 12.74 5.51 2.91
N ASN A 235 13.79 4.67 2.86
CA ASN A 235 14.26 3.87 3.99
C ASN A 235 14.75 4.75 5.14
N ASP A 236 15.49 5.83 4.86
CA ASP A 236 15.93 6.79 5.86
C ASP A 236 14.73 7.41 6.61
N ARG A 237 13.71 7.88 5.90
CA ARG A 237 12.51 8.44 6.51
C ARG A 237 11.71 7.42 7.31
N LEU A 238 11.54 6.22 6.76
CA LEU A 238 10.83 5.14 7.42
C LEU A 238 11.53 4.72 8.72
N THR A 239 12.84 4.45 8.67
CA THR A 239 13.59 4.02 9.86
C THR A 239 13.74 5.11 10.89
N ALA A 240 13.92 6.37 10.49
CA ALA A 240 13.92 7.51 11.40
C ALA A 240 12.59 7.68 12.14
N PHE A 241 11.45 7.41 11.49
CA PHE A 241 10.15 7.39 12.15
C PHE A 241 10.03 6.22 13.12
N LEU A 242 10.33 4.99 12.66
CA LEU A 242 10.21 3.77 13.47
C LEU A 242 11.09 3.77 14.72
N SER A 243 12.28 4.37 14.63
CA SER A 243 13.22 4.42 15.78
C SER A 243 12.77 5.31 16.93
N ARG A 244 11.70 6.09 16.77
CA ARG A 244 11.12 6.96 17.79
C ARG A 244 9.88 6.37 18.47
N LEU A 245 9.44 5.19 18.03
CA LEU A 245 8.31 4.46 18.60
C LEU A 245 8.73 3.59 19.78
#